data_4dbf758c8e0481467ce7800577f7eeff
#
_entry.id   4dbf758c8e0481467ce7800577f7eeff
#
_cell.length_a   1.000
_cell.length_b   1.000
_cell.length_c   1.000
_cell.angle_alpha   90.00
_cell.angle_beta   90.00
_cell.angle_gamma   90.00
#
_symmetry.space_group_name_H-M   'P 1'
#
loop_
_entity.id
_entity.type
_entity.pdbx_description
1 polymer ?
#
loop_
_entity_poly.entity_id
_entity_poly.type
_entity_poly.pdbx_seq_one_letter_code
_entity_poly.pdbx_strand_id
1 'polypeptide(L)'
;MQLTGRYVAVVGPADGARPSDLAAAERLGRLLAGRGAVLLTGGHHGVMQAAAHGCAAAGGTSIGLMPGLDRSQGTPEHTFLLPTGLGELRNGLLVRAADAVVAVGCSWGTLSEIALARRTGVPLVLIDPWDLPEDVGVVVADADAAVAALGRLPAP
;
A
#
# COMPACT_ATOMS: atom_id res chain seq x y z
N MET A 1 -19.23 4.32 -2.41
CA MET A 1 -18.38 4.40 -3.60
C MET A 1 -17.54 3.15 -3.70
N GLN A 2 -17.56 2.51 -4.85
CA GLN A 2 -16.86 1.26 -5.12
C GLN A 2 -15.49 1.52 -5.74
N LEU A 3 -14.53 0.69 -5.37
CA LEU A 3 -13.20 0.65 -5.98
C LEU A 3 -12.98 -0.69 -6.73
N THR A 4 -14.06 -1.31 -7.14
CA THR A 4 -14.05 -2.62 -7.81
C THR A 4 -13.17 -2.59 -9.05
N GLY A 5 -12.24 -3.55 -9.13
CA GLY A 5 -11.29 -3.66 -10.23
C GLY A 5 -10.06 -2.75 -10.12
N ARG A 6 -9.98 -1.86 -9.13
CA ARG A 6 -8.77 -1.06 -8.89
C ARG A 6 -7.74 -1.83 -8.07
N TYR A 7 -6.50 -1.64 -8.44
CA TYR A 7 -5.34 -2.12 -7.71
C TYR A 7 -4.78 -0.97 -6.88
N VAL A 8 -4.81 -1.10 -5.57
CA VAL A 8 -4.32 -0.07 -4.64
C VAL A 8 -3.12 -0.61 -3.88
N ALA A 9 -1.96 0.01 -4.07
CA ALA A 9 -0.78 -0.32 -3.30
C ALA A 9 -0.80 0.38 -1.94
N VAL A 10 -0.56 -0.37 -0.88
CA VAL A 10 -0.31 0.17 0.46
C VAL A 10 1.13 -0.07 0.81
N VAL A 11 1.86 1.02 1.04
CA VAL A 11 3.28 1.05 1.33
C VAL A 11 3.53 1.69 2.70
N GLY A 12 4.62 1.35 3.33
CA GLY A 12 4.97 1.86 4.65
C GLY A 12 6.09 1.06 5.29
N PRO A 13 6.56 1.48 6.48
CA PRO A 13 7.66 0.82 7.17
C PRO A 13 7.35 -0.65 7.49
N ALA A 14 8.36 -1.50 7.31
CA ALA A 14 8.40 -2.84 7.90
C ALA A 14 8.91 -2.71 9.36
N ASP A 15 10.23 -2.64 9.52
CA ASP A 15 10.82 -2.30 10.81
C ASP A 15 10.57 -0.82 11.13
N GLY A 16 10.35 -0.52 12.40
CA GLY A 16 10.09 0.85 12.85
C GLY A 16 8.69 1.38 12.58
N ALA A 17 7.76 0.55 12.10
CA ALA A 17 6.35 0.91 12.03
C ALA A 17 5.81 1.20 13.43
N ARG A 18 5.15 2.35 13.59
CA ARG A 18 4.54 2.75 14.87
C ARG A 18 3.20 2.02 15.05
N PRO A 19 2.72 1.86 16.30
CA PRO A 19 1.38 1.30 16.55
C PRO A 19 0.27 2.02 15.76
N SER A 20 0.37 3.34 15.61
CA SER A 20 -0.57 4.15 14.82
C SER A 20 -0.51 3.83 13.32
N ASP A 21 0.67 3.54 12.80
CA ASP A 21 0.84 3.13 11.39
C ASP A 21 0.19 1.78 11.14
N LEU A 22 0.40 0.83 12.04
CA LEU A 22 -0.19 -0.51 11.94
C LEU A 22 -1.71 -0.48 12.02
N ALA A 23 -2.26 0.30 12.95
CA ALA A 23 -3.70 0.46 13.08
C ALA A 23 -4.33 1.11 11.84
N ALA A 24 -3.70 2.15 11.31
CA ALA A 24 -4.15 2.80 10.07
C ALA A 24 -4.09 1.86 8.88
N ALA A 25 -3.00 1.08 8.74
CA ALA A 25 -2.82 0.12 7.66
C ALA A 25 -3.87 -1.00 7.71
N GLU A 26 -4.14 -1.56 8.90
CA GLU A 26 -5.18 -2.58 9.08
C GLU A 26 -6.56 -2.04 8.70
N ARG A 27 -6.91 -0.86 9.21
CA ARG A 27 -8.16 -0.19 8.87
C ARG A 27 -8.29 0.04 7.38
N LEU A 28 -7.22 0.53 6.75
CA LEU A 28 -7.17 0.79 5.30
C LEU A 28 -7.40 -0.49 4.50
N GLY A 29 -6.70 -1.57 4.83
CA GLY A 29 -6.88 -2.88 4.17
C GLY A 29 -8.33 -3.36 4.23
N ARG A 30 -8.96 -3.24 5.40
CA ARG A 30 -10.36 -3.60 5.62
C ARG A 30 -11.30 -2.74 4.75
N LEU A 31 -11.06 -1.44 4.68
CA LEU A 31 -11.88 -0.51 3.90
C LEU A 31 -11.73 -0.73 2.39
N LEU A 32 -10.52 -0.98 1.91
CA LEU A 32 -10.25 -1.28 0.50
C LEU A 32 -10.96 -2.56 0.06
N ALA A 33 -10.83 -3.63 0.86
CA ALA A 33 -11.51 -4.89 0.61
C ALA A 33 -13.03 -4.73 0.56
N GLY A 34 -13.60 -4.00 1.52
CA GLY A 34 -15.05 -3.73 1.57
C GLY A 34 -15.58 -2.92 0.38
N ARG A 35 -14.69 -2.28 -0.38
CA ARG A 35 -15.02 -1.55 -1.61
C ARG A 35 -14.64 -2.27 -2.89
N GLY A 36 -14.16 -3.51 -2.79
CA GLY A 36 -13.85 -4.36 -3.93
C GLY A 36 -12.51 -4.07 -4.61
N ALA A 37 -11.62 -3.32 -3.97
CA ALA A 37 -10.26 -3.12 -4.47
C ALA A 37 -9.41 -4.37 -4.25
N VAL A 38 -8.40 -4.57 -5.11
CA VAL A 38 -7.32 -5.52 -4.88
C VAL A 38 -6.18 -4.77 -4.19
N LEU A 39 -5.76 -5.29 -3.03
CA LEU A 39 -4.65 -4.72 -2.29
C LEU A 39 -3.31 -5.22 -2.85
N LEU A 40 -2.39 -4.32 -3.11
CA LEU A 40 -1.00 -4.63 -3.43
C LEU A 40 -0.10 -4.20 -2.29
N THR A 41 0.89 -5.00 -1.94
CA THR A 41 1.93 -4.66 -0.97
C THR A 41 3.28 -5.22 -1.38
N GLY A 42 4.32 -4.88 -0.60
CA GLY A 42 5.65 -5.49 -0.75
C GLY A 42 5.79 -6.88 -0.11
N GLY A 43 4.74 -7.44 0.48
CA GLY A 43 4.72 -8.82 0.99
C GLY A 43 5.39 -9.05 2.34
N HIS A 44 5.95 -8.03 2.98
CA HIS A 44 6.66 -8.13 4.26
C HIS A 44 5.80 -7.80 5.48
N HIS A 45 6.44 -7.75 6.66
CA HIS A 45 5.83 -7.39 7.92
C HIS A 45 5.56 -5.87 8.05
N GLY A 46 5.11 -5.44 9.22
CA GLY A 46 4.80 -4.04 9.49
C GLY A 46 3.53 -3.57 8.80
N VAL A 47 3.59 -2.41 8.16
CA VAL A 47 2.44 -1.82 7.46
C VAL A 47 1.87 -2.76 6.40
N MET A 48 2.70 -3.44 5.64
CA MET A 48 2.29 -4.39 4.60
C MET A 48 1.47 -5.55 5.17
N GLN A 49 1.95 -6.17 6.23
CA GLN A 49 1.26 -7.26 6.92
C GLN A 49 -0.05 -6.79 7.55
N ALA A 50 -0.06 -5.63 8.19
CA ALA A 50 -1.25 -5.07 8.82
C ALA A 50 -2.35 -4.79 7.78
N ALA A 51 -1.99 -4.22 6.64
CA ALA A 51 -2.93 -3.98 5.55
C ALA A 51 -3.50 -5.30 5.00
N ALA A 52 -2.64 -6.29 4.77
CA ALA A 52 -3.07 -7.62 4.31
C ALA A 52 -3.98 -8.32 5.32
N HIS A 53 -3.68 -8.20 6.62
CA HIS A 53 -4.52 -8.73 7.69
C HIS A 53 -5.93 -8.11 7.65
N GLY A 54 -6.01 -6.78 7.58
CA GLY A 54 -7.29 -6.08 7.47
C GLY A 54 -8.08 -6.46 6.22
N CYS A 55 -7.40 -6.60 5.09
CA CYS A 55 -7.97 -7.04 3.82
C CYS A 55 -8.56 -8.46 3.94
N ALA A 56 -7.80 -9.41 4.46
CA ALA A 56 -8.24 -10.79 4.66
C ALA A 56 -9.44 -10.88 5.62
N ALA A 57 -9.43 -10.12 6.71
CA ALA A 57 -10.53 -10.07 7.68
C ALA A 57 -11.85 -9.57 7.07
N ALA A 58 -11.79 -8.80 5.99
CA ALA A 58 -12.96 -8.35 5.24
C ALA A 58 -13.26 -9.19 3.98
N GLY A 59 -12.58 -10.33 3.82
CA GLY A 59 -12.79 -11.25 2.68
C GLY A 59 -12.23 -10.72 1.34
N GLY A 60 -11.31 -9.77 1.39
CA GLY A 60 -10.70 -9.17 0.20
C GLY A 60 -9.52 -9.97 -0.37
N THR A 61 -9.01 -9.50 -1.49
CA THR A 61 -7.86 -10.09 -2.17
C THR A 61 -6.63 -9.20 -2.01
N SER A 62 -5.52 -9.79 -1.64
CA SER A 62 -4.23 -9.10 -1.54
C SER A 62 -3.12 -9.84 -2.25
N ILE A 63 -2.22 -9.09 -2.87
CA ILE A 63 -1.05 -9.60 -3.59
C ILE A 63 0.20 -8.94 -3.00
N GLY A 64 1.11 -9.76 -2.46
CA GLY A 64 2.41 -9.31 -2.02
C GLY A 64 3.45 -9.53 -3.11
N LEU A 65 4.05 -8.44 -3.59
CA LEU A 65 5.17 -8.48 -4.53
C LEU A 65 6.48 -8.49 -3.74
N MET A 66 7.08 -9.67 -3.60
CA MET A 66 8.26 -9.85 -2.75
C MET A 66 9.57 -9.53 -3.51
N PRO A 67 10.59 -9.01 -2.81
CA PRO A 67 11.87 -8.70 -3.44
C PRO A 67 12.71 -9.95 -3.72
N GLY A 68 12.56 -10.99 -2.92
CA GLY A 68 13.35 -12.22 -2.99
C GLY A 68 12.78 -13.27 -3.91
N LEU A 69 13.33 -14.49 -3.78
CA LEU A 69 12.95 -15.67 -4.55
C LEU A 69 12.15 -16.68 -3.73
N ASP A 70 12.11 -16.52 -2.42
CA ASP A 70 11.50 -17.47 -1.50
C ASP A 70 10.16 -16.94 -0.98
N ARG A 71 9.08 -17.58 -1.40
CA ARG A 71 7.72 -17.24 -0.98
C ARG A 71 7.50 -17.37 0.52
N SER A 72 8.22 -18.25 1.20
CA SER A 72 8.10 -18.46 2.65
C SER A 72 8.55 -17.25 3.48
N GLN A 73 9.29 -16.32 2.90
CA GLN A 73 9.70 -15.08 3.57
C GLN A 73 8.61 -14.00 3.58
N GLY A 74 7.53 -14.20 2.85
CA GLY A 74 6.36 -13.31 2.89
C GLY A 74 5.44 -13.65 4.06
N THR A 75 4.51 -12.74 4.35
CA THR A 75 3.56 -12.94 5.45
C THR A 75 2.31 -13.69 4.97
N PRO A 76 1.78 -14.62 5.79
CA PRO A 76 0.69 -15.51 5.39
C PRO A 76 -0.67 -14.81 5.24
N GLU A 77 -0.80 -13.57 5.67
CA GLU A 77 -2.02 -12.77 5.54
C GLU A 77 -2.36 -12.42 4.09
N HIS A 78 -1.38 -12.42 3.20
CA HIS A 78 -1.59 -12.16 1.77
C HIS A 78 -2.31 -13.33 1.08
N THR A 79 -3.25 -13.02 0.19
CA THR A 79 -3.92 -14.04 -0.64
C THR A 79 -2.91 -14.70 -1.57
N PHE A 80 -2.08 -13.89 -2.22
CA PHE A 80 -1.02 -14.34 -3.13
C PHE A 80 0.29 -13.67 -2.78
N LEU A 81 1.37 -14.44 -2.82
CA LEU A 81 2.74 -13.95 -2.68
C LEU A 81 3.51 -14.26 -3.96
N LEU A 82 4.02 -13.23 -4.60
CA LEU A 82 4.76 -13.33 -5.86
C LEU A 82 6.23 -12.96 -5.62
N PRO A 83 7.14 -13.95 -5.50
CA PRO A 83 8.58 -13.69 -5.41
C PRO A 83 9.06 -13.19 -6.76
N THR A 84 9.62 -11.98 -6.80
CA THR A 84 10.06 -11.35 -8.04
C THR A 84 11.55 -11.54 -8.33
N GLY A 85 12.37 -11.74 -7.29
CA GLY A 85 13.82 -11.79 -7.41
C GLY A 85 14.48 -10.46 -7.80
N LEU A 86 13.73 -9.35 -7.75
CA LEU A 86 14.19 -8.03 -8.23
C LEU A 86 14.86 -7.20 -7.15
N GLY A 87 14.87 -7.66 -5.88
CA GLY A 87 15.34 -6.85 -4.77
C GLY A 87 14.54 -5.54 -4.66
N GLU A 88 15.22 -4.44 -4.45
CA GLU A 88 14.59 -3.12 -4.32
C GLU A 88 13.91 -2.63 -5.61
N LEU A 89 14.29 -3.13 -6.76
CA LEU A 89 13.64 -2.80 -8.04
C LEU A 89 12.17 -3.25 -8.06
N ARG A 90 11.77 -4.18 -7.19
CA ARG A 90 10.38 -4.55 -7.00
C ARG A 90 9.50 -3.35 -6.59
N ASN A 91 10.05 -2.33 -5.94
CA ASN A 91 9.33 -1.11 -5.58
C ASN A 91 8.78 -0.39 -6.83
N GLY A 92 9.56 -0.36 -7.89
CA GLY A 92 9.11 0.19 -9.18
C GLY A 92 7.98 -0.63 -9.81
N LEU A 93 8.07 -1.95 -9.74
CA LEU A 93 7.03 -2.85 -10.22
C LEU A 93 5.72 -2.65 -9.44
N LEU A 94 5.80 -2.58 -8.11
CA LEU A 94 4.66 -2.37 -7.22
C LEU A 94 3.91 -1.07 -7.56
N VAL A 95 4.64 0.04 -7.68
CA VAL A 95 4.07 1.35 -8.00
C VAL A 95 3.42 1.34 -9.39
N ARG A 96 4.10 0.76 -10.39
CA ARG A 96 3.59 0.70 -11.76
C ARG A 96 2.36 -0.19 -11.92
N ALA A 97 2.24 -1.23 -11.10
CA ALA A 97 1.10 -2.15 -11.14
C ALA A 97 -0.16 -1.55 -10.48
N ALA A 98 -0.01 -0.47 -9.71
CA ALA A 98 -1.10 0.13 -8.96
C ALA A 98 -1.80 1.26 -9.72
N ASP A 99 -3.10 1.38 -9.55
CA ASP A 99 -3.90 2.53 -9.99
C ASP A 99 -3.75 3.73 -9.03
N ALA A 100 -3.38 3.45 -7.79
CA ALA A 100 -3.06 4.45 -6.77
C ALA A 100 -2.17 3.84 -5.67
N VAL A 101 -1.42 4.69 -5.00
CA VAL A 101 -0.58 4.33 -3.86
C VAL A 101 -1.06 5.07 -2.62
N VAL A 102 -1.17 4.35 -1.51
CA VAL A 102 -1.38 4.94 -0.17
C VAL A 102 -0.15 4.61 0.67
N ALA A 103 0.57 5.63 1.10
CA ALA A 103 1.70 5.48 2.02
C ALA A 103 1.23 5.75 3.45
N VAL A 104 1.53 4.82 4.36
CA VAL A 104 1.20 4.89 5.79
C VAL A 104 2.51 4.96 6.58
N GLY A 105 2.77 6.08 7.22
CA GLY A 105 4.08 6.36 7.81
C GLY A 105 5.14 6.58 6.73
N CYS A 106 6.40 6.49 7.11
CA CYS A 106 7.50 6.60 6.16
C CYS A 106 8.78 5.92 6.67
N SER A 107 9.54 5.40 5.75
CA SER A 107 10.90 4.90 5.90
C SER A 107 11.66 5.20 4.61
N TRP A 108 12.95 4.88 4.54
CA TRP A 108 13.69 5.09 3.29
C TRP A 108 13.14 4.26 2.12
N GLY A 109 12.71 3.02 2.39
CA GLY A 109 12.04 2.19 1.39
C GLY A 109 10.71 2.79 0.94
N THR A 110 9.89 3.25 1.89
CA THR A 110 8.62 3.93 1.63
C THR A 110 8.83 5.21 0.83
N LEU A 111 9.87 6.00 1.17
CA LEU A 111 10.20 7.20 0.42
C LEU A 111 10.54 6.91 -1.04
N SER A 112 11.20 5.80 -1.32
CA SER A 112 11.50 5.39 -2.71
C SER A 112 10.22 5.13 -3.50
N GLU A 113 9.23 4.49 -2.90
CA GLU A 113 7.92 4.22 -3.51
C GLU A 113 7.11 5.51 -3.70
N ILE A 114 7.15 6.41 -2.71
CA ILE A 114 6.55 7.76 -2.80
C ILE A 114 7.14 8.53 -3.98
N ALA A 115 8.47 8.56 -4.08
CA ALA A 115 9.17 9.24 -5.16
C ALA A 115 8.84 8.66 -6.54
N LEU A 116 8.77 7.33 -6.64
CA LEU A 116 8.39 6.65 -7.87
C LEU A 116 6.95 6.95 -8.27
N ALA A 117 6.01 6.94 -7.32
CA ALA A 117 4.62 7.29 -7.60
C ALA A 117 4.51 8.73 -8.12
N ARG A 118 5.16 9.68 -7.45
CA ARG A 118 5.18 11.08 -7.88
C ARG A 118 5.80 11.25 -9.27
N ARG A 119 6.95 10.61 -9.51
CA ARG A 119 7.66 10.69 -10.78
C ARG A 119 6.86 10.09 -11.94
N THR A 120 6.14 9.01 -11.70
CA THR A 120 5.42 8.27 -12.75
C THR A 120 3.96 8.71 -12.93
N GLY A 121 3.50 9.67 -12.11
CA GLY A 121 2.14 10.18 -12.18
C GLY A 121 1.08 9.25 -11.58
N VAL A 122 1.48 8.24 -10.83
CA VAL A 122 0.53 7.39 -10.09
C VAL A 122 -0.04 8.19 -8.92
N PRO A 123 -1.36 8.29 -8.78
CA PRO A 123 -1.99 9.01 -7.68
C PRO A 123 -1.49 8.54 -6.32
N LEU A 124 -1.17 9.49 -5.44
CA LEU A 124 -0.54 9.23 -4.15
C LEU A 124 -1.29 9.90 -3.02
N VAL A 125 -1.66 9.10 -2.02
CA VAL A 125 -2.27 9.54 -0.75
C VAL A 125 -1.31 9.20 0.38
N LEU A 126 -1.14 10.12 1.33
CA LEU A 126 -0.18 10.03 2.42
C LEU A 126 -0.88 10.11 3.76
N ILE A 127 -0.62 9.16 4.65
CA ILE A 127 -1.05 9.18 6.05
C ILE A 127 0.21 9.28 6.90
N ASP A 128 0.32 10.37 7.67
CA ASP A 128 1.41 10.62 8.60
C ASP A 128 2.83 10.46 7.97
N PRO A 129 3.10 11.14 6.84
CA PRO A 129 4.37 11.05 6.15
C PRO A 129 5.47 11.82 6.89
N TRP A 130 6.72 11.64 6.44
CA TRP A 130 7.78 12.59 6.74
C TRP A 130 7.45 13.98 6.16
N ASP A 131 8.19 14.99 6.57
CA ASP A 131 8.08 16.32 5.99
C ASP A 131 8.57 16.30 4.54
N LEU A 132 7.62 16.35 3.61
CA LEU A 132 7.84 16.25 2.18
C LEU A 132 7.32 17.51 1.49
N PRO A 133 7.78 17.83 0.26
CA PRO A 133 7.20 18.92 -0.52
C PRO A 133 5.68 18.79 -0.68
N GLU A 134 4.97 19.93 -0.62
CA GLU A 134 3.50 19.96 -0.61
C GLU A 134 2.85 19.32 -1.85
N ASP A 135 3.54 19.31 -2.98
CA ASP A 135 3.04 18.77 -4.25
C ASP A 135 3.30 17.27 -4.46
N VAL A 136 3.84 16.57 -3.46
CA VAL A 136 4.18 15.14 -3.59
C VAL A 136 2.93 14.26 -3.70
N GLY A 137 1.92 14.54 -2.87
CA GLY A 137 0.68 13.77 -2.84
C GLY A 137 -0.36 14.42 -1.92
N VAL A 138 -1.49 13.77 -1.77
CA VAL A 138 -2.59 14.26 -0.91
C VAL A 138 -2.37 13.73 0.50
N VAL A 139 -2.06 14.62 1.45
CA VAL A 139 -1.93 14.26 2.86
C VAL A 139 -3.32 14.22 3.50
N VAL A 140 -3.64 13.15 4.19
CA VAL A 140 -4.91 12.92 4.86
C VAL A 140 -4.68 12.48 6.32
N ALA A 141 -5.72 12.64 7.14
CA ALA A 141 -5.62 12.37 8.57
C ALA A 141 -5.59 10.87 8.92
N ASP A 142 -6.33 10.04 8.17
CA ASP A 142 -6.56 8.64 8.52
C ASP A 142 -6.97 7.78 7.32
N ALA A 143 -7.20 6.49 7.58
CA ALA A 143 -7.58 5.52 6.56
C ALA A 143 -8.92 5.84 5.90
N ASP A 144 -9.90 6.33 6.64
CA ASP A 144 -11.21 6.69 6.09
C ASP A 144 -11.10 7.86 5.11
N ALA A 145 -10.33 8.88 5.47
CA ALA A 145 -10.03 10.01 4.58
C ALA A 145 -9.21 9.58 3.36
N ALA A 146 -8.29 8.62 3.51
CA ALA A 146 -7.54 8.08 2.38
C ALA A 146 -8.46 7.42 1.36
N VAL A 147 -9.37 6.56 1.81
CA VAL A 147 -10.32 5.90 0.90
C VAL A 147 -11.28 6.90 0.25
N ALA A 148 -11.69 7.94 0.98
CA ALA A 148 -12.49 9.03 0.41
C ALA A 148 -11.72 9.78 -0.70
N ALA A 149 -10.42 9.99 -0.52
CA ALA A 149 -9.57 10.60 -1.55
C ALA A 149 -9.43 9.70 -2.79
N LEU A 150 -9.21 8.40 -2.60
CA LEU A 150 -9.13 7.43 -3.70
C LEU A 150 -10.38 7.42 -4.56
N GLY A 151 -11.53 7.59 -3.95
CA GLY A 151 -12.79 7.59 -4.67
C GLY A 151 -13.04 8.80 -5.56
N ARG A 152 -12.24 9.84 -5.44
CA ARG A 152 -12.29 11.01 -6.32
C ARG A 152 -11.40 10.87 -7.55
N LEU A 153 -10.61 9.80 -7.61
CA LEU A 153 -9.78 9.53 -8.78
C LEU A 153 -10.66 9.17 -9.99
N PRO A 154 -10.24 9.57 -11.19
CA PRO A 154 -10.95 9.17 -12.41
C PRO A 154 -10.99 7.64 -12.52
N ALA A 155 -11.97 7.13 -13.27
CA ALA A 155 -12.02 5.71 -13.59
C ALA A 155 -10.73 5.27 -14.31
N PRO A 156 -10.25 4.02 -14.09
CA PRO A 156 -9.09 3.51 -14.79
C PRO A 156 -9.30 3.43 -16.30
#